data_f1f15e8c89b7d267fbe521030bd87567
#
_entry.id   f1f15e8c89b7d267fbe521030bd87567
#
_cell.length_a   1.000
_cell.length_b   1.000
_cell.length_c   1.000
_cell.angle_alpha   90.00
_cell.angle_beta   90.00
_cell.angle_gamma   90.00
#
_symmetry.space_group_name_H-M   'P 1'
#
loop_
_entity.id
_entity.type
_entity.pdbx_description
1 polymer ?
#
loop_
_entity_poly.entity_id
_entity_poly.type
_entity_poly.pdbx_seq_one_letter_code
_entity_poly.pdbx_strand_id
1 'polypeptide(L)'
;MFYKSHMTALLSHYFGQLVKEQNTKFDTSQLEKINLAQEILVSDLENPPSLTELANKIGTNTNKLKKGFKAQFGVPVFKYLQNERLKKAYRLIKNDQKTIQEAAWAVGYDSLGSFSNAFEKKFGYRPSQV
;
A
#
# COMPACT_ATOMS: atom_id res chain seq x y z
N MET A 1 11.88 -1.60 -6.91
CA MET A 1 11.21 -1.85 -6.93
C MET A 1 10.79 -2.46 -6.63
N PHE A 2 10.74 -2.81 -6.34
CA PHE A 2 10.17 -3.40 -5.86
C PHE A 2 9.60 -4.18 -6.56
N TYR A 3 9.96 -5.08 -6.94
CA TYR A 3 9.35 -5.94 -7.48
C TYR A 3 9.98 -7.24 -7.53
N LYS A 4 11.02 -7.71 -6.73
CA LYS A 4 11.46 -9.03 -6.65
C LYS A 4 10.47 -9.95 -6.20
N SER A 5 9.69 -9.59 -5.24
CA SER A 5 8.59 -10.41 -4.78
C SER A 5 7.55 -10.52 -5.88
N HIS A 6 7.54 -9.59 -6.79
CA HIS A 6 6.67 -9.70 -7.93
C HIS A 6 7.04 -10.86 -8.84
N MET A 7 8.31 -11.08 -9.05
CA MET A 7 8.76 -12.16 -9.92
C MET A 7 8.32 -13.52 -9.36
N THR A 8 8.50 -13.72 -8.07
CA THR A 8 8.09 -14.95 -7.44
C THR A 8 6.58 -15.15 -7.53
N ALA A 9 5.84 -14.07 -7.29
CA ALA A 9 4.38 -14.13 -7.37
C ALA A 9 3.91 -14.45 -8.79
N LEU A 10 4.61 -13.95 -9.78
CA LEU A 10 4.22 -14.20 -11.15
C LEU A 10 4.34 -15.68 -11.53
N LEU A 11 5.36 -16.34 -11.05
CA LEU A 11 5.51 -17.76 -11.34
C LEU A 11 4.38 -18.58 -10.72
N SER A 12 4.06 -18.31 -9.47
CA SER A 12 2.94 -18.99 -8.82
C SER A 12 1.63 -18.69 -9.50
N HIS A 13 1.48 -17.45 -9.91
CA HIS A 13 0.26 -17.00 -10.56
C HIS A 13 0.09 -17.70 -11.93
N TYR A 14 1.18 -17.90 -12.63
CA TYR A 14 1.15 -18.55 -13.93
C TYR A 14 0.57 -19.96 -13.81
N PHE A 15 1.02 -20.73 -12.83
CA PHE A 15 0.47 -22.06 -12.61
C PHE A 15 -1.00 -21.99 -12.23
N GLY A 16 -1.37 -21.04 -11.41
CA GLY A 16 -2.76 -20.86 -11.04
C GLY A 16 -3.64 -20.58 -12.24
N GLN A 17 -3.13 -19.81 -13.19
CA GLN A 17 -3.88 -19.51 -14.39
C GLN A 17 -4.12 -20.74 -15.26
N LEU A 18 -3.15 -21.61 -15.35
CA LEU A 18 -3.31 -22.82 -16.14
C LEU A 18 -4.44 -23.66 -15.60
N VAL A 19 -4.62 -23.67 -14.30
CA VAL A 19 -5.67 -24.45 -13.67
C VAL A 19 -7.03 -23.77 -13.77
N LYS A 20 -7.06 -22.42 -13.69
CA LYS A 20 -8.29 -21.67 -13.65
C LYS A 20 -8.57 -20.89 -14.91
N GLU A 21 -8.16 -21.44 -16.02
CA GLU A 21 -8.30 -20.73 -17.29
C GLU A 21 -9.72 -20.27 -17.58
N GLN A 22 -10.72 -21.00 -17.16
CA GLN A 22 -12.10 -20.65 -17.44
C GLN A 22 -12.56 -19.37 -16.75
N ASN A 23 -11.88 -18.97 -15.68
CA ASN A 23 -12.24 -17.79 -14.92
C ASN A 23 -11.31 -16.62 -15.17
N THR A 24 -10.44 -16.76 -16.15
CA THR A 24 -9.39 -15.78 -16.40
C THR A 24 -9.91 -14.35 -16.58
N LYS A 25 -10.97 -14.19 -17.35
CA LYS A 25 -11.51 -12.88 -17.64
C LYS A 25 -12.01 -12.18 -16.40
N PHE A 26 -12.78 -12.91 -15.59
CA PHE A 26 -13.34 -12.34 -14.39
C PHE A 26 -12.24 -12.00 -13.39
N ASP A 27 -11.29 -12.90 -13.23
CA ASP A 27 -10.18 -12.68 -12.30
C ASP A 27 -9.30 -11.51 -12.73
N THR A 28 -9.09 -11.36 -14.03
CA THR A 28 -8.31 -10.25 -14.55
C THR A 28 -8.97 -8.91 -14.25
N SER A 29 -10.29 -8.84 -14.41
CA SER A 29 -11.02 -7.60 -14.13
C SER A 29 -10.90 -7.22 -12.67
N GLN A 30 -11.04 -8.19 -11.76
CA GLN A 30 -10.90 -7.92 -10.34
C GLN A 30 -9.48 -7.49 -10.00
N LEU A 31 -8.50 -8.15 -10.60
CA LEU A 31 -7.10 -7.83 -10.34
C LEU A 31 -6.77 -6.42 -10.81
N GLU A 32 -7.30 -6.02 -11.96
CA GLU A 32 -7.11 -4.66 -12.46
C GLU A 32 -7.69 -3.63 -11.52
N LYS A 33 -8.88 -3.92 -10.96
CA LYS A 33 -9.50 -3.01 -10.00
C LYS A 33 -8.66 -2.87 -8.75
N ILE A 34 -8.13 -3.96 -8.24
CA ILE A 34 -7.29 -3.94 -7.05
C ILE A 34 -5.99 -3.19 -7.31
N ASN A 35 -5.39 -3.39 -8.47
CA ASN A 35 -4.18 -2.65 -8.83
C ASN A 35 -4.45 -1.15 -8.95
N LEU A 36 -5.62 -0.79 -9.48
CA LEU A 36 -6.02 0.61 -9.56
C LEU A 36 -6.20 1.21 -8.15
N ALA A 37 -6.76 0.43 -7.23
CA ALA A 37 -6.90 0.88 -5.85
C ALA A 37 -5.56 1.22 -5.24
N GLN A 38 -4.56 0.38 -5.49
CA GLN A 38 -3.22 0.61 -4.99
C GLN A 38 -2.64 1.90 -5.57
N GLU A 39 -2.81 2.14 -6.86
CA GLU A 39 -2.32 3.36 -7.50
C GLU A 39 -2.98 4.60 -6.91
N ILE A 40 -4.28 4.53 -6.67
CA ILE A 40 -5.01 5.65 -6.08
C ILE A 40 -4.49 5.94 -4.68
N LEU A 41 -4.26 4.90 -3.90
CA LEU A 41 -3.75 5.07 -2.54
C LEU A 41 -2.40 5.76 -2.50
N VAL A 42 -1.46 5.33 -3.33
CA VAL A 42 -0.12 5.90 -3.28
C VAL A 42 -0.02 7.25 -3.96
N SER A 43 -1.03 7.64 -4.73
CA SER A 43 -1.03 8.93 -5.41
C SER A 43 -1.21 10.09 -4.44
N ASP A 44 -1.83 9.85 -3.29
CA ASP A 44 -2.03 10.90 -2.29
C ASP A 44 -2.00 10.27 -0.89
N LEU A 45 -0.80 10.06 -0.40
CA LEU A 45 -0.63 9.42 0.91
C LEU A 45 -1.09 10.30 2.06
N GLU A 46 -1.09 11.60 1.85
CA GLU A 46 -1.48 12.54 2.88
C GLU A 46 -3.00 12.52 3.11
N ASN A 47 -3.76 12.50 2.03
CA ASN A 47 -5.21 12.55 2.11
C ASN A 47 -5.84 11.42 1.28
N PRO A 48 -5.69 10.17 1.73
CA PRO A 48 -6.21 9.04 0.97
C PRO A 48 -7.73 8.98 1.05
N PRO A 49 -8.37 8.37 0.05
CA PRO A 49 -9.82 8.18 0.13
C PRO A 49 -10.17 7.16 1.22
N SER A 50 -11.41 7.22 1.70
CA SER A 50 -11.90 6.21 2.62
C SER A 50 -12.08 4.89 1.86
N LEU A 51 -12.28 3.79 2.58
CA LEU A 51 -12.50 2.50 1.94
C LEU A 51 -13.72 2.53 1.04
N THR A 52 -14.79 3.19 1.49
CA THR A 52 -16.01 3.30 0.68
C THR A 52 -15.75 4.08 -0.61
N GLU A 53 -15.05 5.21 -0.48
CA GLU A 53 -14.71 6.01 -1.64
C GLU A 53 -13.81 5.25 -2.61
N LEU A 54 -12.85 4.54 -2.06
CA LEU A 54 -11.92 3.78 -2.88
C LEU A 54 -12.64 2.66 -3.64
N ALA A 55 -13.53 1.94 -2.95
CA ALA A 55 -14.31 0.88 -3.58
C ALA A 55 -15.18 1.45 -4.70
N ASN A 56 -15.81 2.61 -4.46
CA ASN A 56 -16.63 3.24 -5.48
C ASN A 56 -15.80 3.66 -6.69
N LYS A 57 -14.63 4.20 -6.46
CA LYS A 57 -13.79 4.67 -7.56
C LYS A 57 -13.34 3.54 -8.48
N ILE A 58 -13.13 2.36 -7.93
CA ILE A 58 -12.68 1.23 -8.75
C ILE A 58 -13.83 0.34 -9.21
N GLY A 59 -15.07 0.67 -8.81
CA GLY A 59 -16.24 -0.06 -9.30
C GLY A 59 -16.52 -1.38 -8.58
N THR A 60 -16.34 -1.40 -7.27
CA THR A 60 -16.62 -2.59 -6.47
C THR A 60 -17.17 -2.18 -5.11
N ASN A 61 -17.27 -3.11 -4.17
CA ASN A 61 -17.71 -2.79 -2.81
C ASN A 61 -16.56 -3.00 -1.82
N THR A 62 -16.75 -2.54 -0.59
CA THR A 62 -15.67 -2.59 0.40
C THR A 62 -15.25 -4.00 0.74
N ASN A 63 -16.18 -4.95 0.73
CA ASN A 63 -15.87 -6.33 1.06
C ASN A 63 -14.93 -6.95 0.03
N LYS A 64 -15.25 -6.77 -1.24
CA LYS A 64 -14.42 -7.29 -2.33
C LYS A 64 -13.07 -6.57 -2.38
N LEU A 65 -13.08 -5.26 -2.11
CA LEU A 65 -11.85 -4.49 -2.06
C LEU A 65 -10.92 -5.03 -0.97
N LYS A 66 -11.43 -5.20 0.24
CA LYS A 66 -10.61 -5.69 1.35
C LYS A 66 -10.03 -7.06 1.06
N LYS A 67 -10.85 -7.98 0.59
CA LYS A 67 -10.39 -9.34 0.32
C LYS A 67 -9.39 -9.38 -0.83
N GLY A 68 -9.72 -8.69 -1.91
CA GLY A 68 -8.84 -8.67 -3.07
C GLY A 68 -7.52 -8.00 -2.80
N PHE A 69 -7.55 -6.90 -2.05
CA PHE A 69 -6.33 -6.16 -1.73
C PHE A 69 -5.40 -7.02 -0.88
N LYS A 70 -5.94 -7.65 0.15
CA LYS A 70 -5.11 -8.49 1.01
C LYS A 70 -4.56 -9.69 0.24
N ALA A 71 -5.36 -10.27 -0.65
CA ALA A 71 -4.91 -11.38 -1.46
C ALA A 71 -3.77 -10.97 -2.40
N GLN A 72 -3.88 -9.77 -3.01
CA GLN A 72 -2.90 -9.32 -3.98
C GLN A 72 -1.63 -8.77 -3.32
N PHE A 73 -1.76 -8.00 -2.25
CA PHE A 73 -0.63 -7.31 -1.64
C PHE A 73 -0.17 -7.89 -0.31
N GLY A 74 -0.87 -8.88 0.20
CA GLY A 74 -0.46 -9.59 1.41
C GLY A 74 -0.82 -8.92 2.73
N VAL A 75 -1.31 -7.68 2.70
CA VAL A 75 -1.69 -6.94 3.91
C VAL A 75 -2.97 -6.16 3.63
N PRO A 76 -3.72 -5.81 4.68
CA PRO A 76 -4.92 -4.99 4.51
C PRO A 76 -4.60 -3.61 3.93
N VAL A 77 -5.58 -2.97 3.34
CA VAL A 77 -5.44 -1.65 2.73
C VAL A 77 -4.79 -0.66 3.69
N PHE A 78 -5.29 -0.59 4.92
CA PHE A 78 -4.80 0.37 5.90
C PHE A 78 -3.33 0.12 6.24
N LYS A 79 -2.95 -1.13 6.38
CA LYS A 79 -1.56 -1.47 6.70
C LYS A 79 -0.63 -1.14 5.51
N TYR A 80 -1.11 -1.37 4.32
CA TYR A 80 -0.36 -1.03 3.12
C TYR A 80 -0.11 0.48 3.06
N LEU A 81 -1.16 1.26 3.32
CA LEU A 81 -1.06 2.72 3.34
C LEU A 81 -0.03 3.17 4.37
N GLN A 82 -0.11 2.61 5.57
CA GLN A 82 0.82 2.96 6.64
C GLN A 82 2.26 2.67 6.24
N ASN A 83 2.49 1.50 5.65
CA ASN A 83 3.83 1.13 5.21
C ASN A 83 4.37 2.09 4.15
N GLU A 84 3.53 2.51 3.21
CA GLU A 84 3.97 3.42 2.16
C GLU A 84 4.25 4.82 2.72
N ARG A 85 3.45 5.26 3.67
CA ARG A 85 3.69 6.53 4.35
C ARG A 85 5.06 6.53 5.04
N LEU A 86 5.36 5.46 5.76
CA LEU A 86 6.62 5.36 6.48
C LEU A 86 7.82 5.28 5.54
N LYS A 87 7.67 4.57 4.43
CA LYS A 87 8.75 4.51 3.44
C LYS A 87 9.03 5.89 2.84
N LYS A 88 7.97 6.64 2.52
CA LYS A 88 8.15 7.97 1.96
C LYS A 88 8.77 8.90 2.98
N ALA A 89 8.33 8.83 4.24
CA ALA A 89 8.90 9.65 5.29
C ALA A 89 10.39 9.37 5.48
N TYR A 90 10.76 8.10 5.42
CA TYR A 90 12.18 7.73 5.52
C TYR A 90 12.99 8.42 4.43
N ARG A 91 12.50 8.38 3.19
CA ARG A 91 13.20 9.02 2.08
C ARG A 91 13.29 10.53 2.25
N LEU A 92 12.22 11.16 2.76
CA LEU A 92 12.22 12.60 2.99
C LEU A 92 13.28 13.00 4.01
N ILE A 93 13.40 12.22 5.07
CA ILE A 93 14.37 12.52 6.13
C ILE A 93 15.79 12.26 5.64
N LYS A 94 16.00 11.10 5.04
CA LYS A 94 17.35 10.69 4.67
C LYS A 94 17.89 11.40 3.43
N ASN A 95 17.08 11.51 2.39
CA ASN A 95 17.55 12.02 1.11
C ASN A 95 17.27 13.50 0.89
N ASP A 96 16.10 13.97 1.35
CA ASP A 96 15.67 15.33 1.12
C ASP A 96 15.91 16.26 2.32
N GLN A 97 16.53 15.71 3.36
CA GLN A 97 16.91 16.48 4.56
C GLN A 97 15.75 17.20 5.23
N LYS A 98 14.55 16.60 5.15
CA LYS A 98 13.41 17.16 5.84
C LYS A 98 13.50 16.86 7.33
N THR A 99 12.91 17.73 8.14
CA THR A 99 12.84 17.45 9.57
C THR A 99 11.85 16.30 9.81
N ILE A 100 11.93 15.69 10.98
CA ILE A 100 11.02 14.61 11.35
C ILE A 100 9.58 15.10 11.29
N GLN A 101 9.34 16.32 11.80
CA GLN A 101 8.02 16.91 11.80
C GLN A 101 7.51 17.15 10.37
N GLU A 102 8.35 17.69 9.51
CA GLU A 102 7.98 17.90 8.11
C GLU A 102 7.65 16.60 7.41
N ALA A 103 8.47 15.57 7.63
CA ALA A 103 8.25 14.28 7.02
C ALA A 103 6.96 13.63 7.51
N ALA A 104 6.71 13.69 8.81
CA ALA A 104 5.51 13.12 9.40
C ALA A 104 4.25 13.73 8.81
N TRP A 105 4.23 15.06 8.72
CA TRP A 105 3.05 15.75 8.21
C TRP A 105 2.90 15.58 6.71
N ALA A 106 4.00 15.55 5.97
CA ALA A 106 3.94 15.36 4.52
C ALA A 106 3.30 14.04 4.13
N VAL A 107 3.42 13.02 4.98
CA VAL A 107 2.84 11.72 4.67
C VAL A 107 1.51 11.45 5.39
N GLY A 108 0.96 12.47 6.07
CA GLY A 108 -0.38 12.38 6.61
C GLY A 108 -0.51 12.05 8.08
N TYR A 109 0.57 12.01 8.83
CA TYR A 109 0.47 11.86 10.28
C TYR A 109 0.23 13.24 10.89
N ASP A 110 -0.71 13.31 11.83
CA ASP A 110 -1.00 14.56 12.52
C ASP A 110 -0.47 14.58 13.95
N SER A 111 0.30 13.55 14.33
CA SER A 111 0.91 13.45 15.64
C SER A 111 2.31 12.89 15.51
N LEU A 112 3.29 13.59 16.06
CA LEU A 112 4.67 13.09 16.04
C LEU A 112 4.82 11.81 16.84
N GLY A 113 4.06 11.68 17.93
CA GLY A 113 4.12 10.48 18.74
C GLY A 113 3.67 9.25 17.96
N SER A 114 2.54 9.37 17.27
CA SER A 114 2.04 8.28 16.44
C SER A 114 3.02 7.93 15.34
N PHE A 115 3.58 8.94 14.70
CA PHE A 115 4.56 8.74 13.64
C PHE A 115 5.79 8.02 14.16
N SER A 116 6.37 8.51 15.26
CA SER A 116 7.59 7.93 15.81
C SER A 116 7.40 6.49 16.25
N ASN A 117 6.25 6.20 16.85
CA ASN A 117 5.95 4.83 17.27
C ASN A 117 5.81 3.89 16.08
N ALA A 118 5.09 4.33 15.05
CA ALA A 118 4.92 3.53 13.85
C ALA A 118 6.24 3.34 13.13
N PHE A 119 7.07 4.39 13.07
CA PHE A 119 8.37 4.34 12.43
C PHE A 119 9.28 3.32 13.13
N GLU A 120 9.33 3.40 14.44
CA GLU A 120 10.18 2.49 15.22
C GLU A 120 9.72 1.06 15.07
N LYS A 121 8.41 0.85 15.05
CA LYS A 121 7.86 -0.49 14.90
C LYS A 121 8.22 -1.09 13.54
N LYS A 122 8.27 -0.26 12.50
CA LYS A 122 8.58 -0.75 11.17
C LYS A 122 10.08 -0.91 10.93
N PHE A 123 10.88 0.07 11.31
CA PHE A 123 12.30 0.09 10.99
C PHE A 123 13.22 -0.38 12.10
N GLY A 124 12.72 -0.50 13.32
CA GLY A 124 13.52 -0.98 14.43
C GLY A 124 14.31 0.10 15.16
N TYR A 125 14.19 1.35 14.73
CA TYR A 125 14.82 2.48 15.39
C TYR A 125 14.02 3.74 15.17
N ARG A 126 14.33 4.78 15.91
CA ARG A 126 13.54 6.01 15.88
C ARG A 126 13.90 6.89 14.68
N PRO A 127 12.98 7.76 14.24
CA PRO A 127 13.26 8.65 13.12
C PRO A 127 14.50 9.51 13.33
N SER A 128 14.80 9.88 14.58
CA SER A 128 15.95 10.72 14.89
C SER A 128 17.28 9.99 14.62
N GLN A 129 17.21 8.69 14.40
CA GLN A 129 18.41 7.88 14.15
C GLN A 129 18.65 7.63 12.68
N VAL A 130 17.86 8.19 11.82
CA VAL A 130 18.04 8.04 10.38
C VAL A 130 19.29 8.80 9.89
#